data_6e8549435d40e95302bf97590a5066b8
#
_entry.id   6e8549435d40e95302bf97590a5066b8
#
_cell.length_a   1.000
_cell.length_b   1.000
_cell.length_c   1.000
_cell.angle_alpha   90.00
_cell.angle_beta   90.00
_cell.angle_gamma   90.00
#
_symmetry.space_group_name_H-M   'P 1'
#
loop_
_entity.id
_entity.type
_entity.pdbx_description
1 polymer ?
#
loop_
_entity_poly.entity_id
_entity_poly.type
_entity_poly.pdbx_seq_one_letter_code
_entity_poly.pdbx_strand_id
1 'polypeptide(L)'
;SEDSNTLKAVNDVYKRGRFNSIDNKILDKMNKYGIAAEYLFIDNNDIIQSKIIQPQDSYPVFTDSNDYVCFIEHYTIQSSSISYYTVYYPDRVEVWDNNGGNGLYLKNTYKNLSGLPVLYIKQENEEDITQGRSDLEDYVNLVDKMEELLSKYHDSFYKFLNPIPVTKGTKLNIDSKGNGAIDKNIVGNCLQLDDGSSFELVLSKMDINSLKEMYKILMNSLLDISMTPSIAMNGSSNPANLAEESIRMMYTLPVLKGSMSAEYLKQGYYSRWEQ
;
A
#
# COMPACT_ATOMS: atom_id res chain seq x y z
N SER A 1 -11.43 -3.91 44.73
CA SER A 1 -12.71 -3.28 44.37
C SER A 1 -12.53 -1.93 43.63
N GLU A 2 -11.53 -1.13 43.92
CA GLU A 2 -11.21 0.10 43.18
C GLU A 2 -10.75 -0.20 41.75
N ASP A 3 -9.85 -1.15 41.56
CA ASP A 3 -9.38 -1.62 40.23
C ASP A 3 -10.53 -2.05 39.29
N SER A 4 -11.58 -2.66 39.86
CA SER A 4 -12.74 -3.11 39.08
C SER A 4 -13.57 -1.93 38.54
N ASN A 5 -13.67 -0.82 39.29
CA ASN A 5 -14.43 0.36 38.87
C ASN A 5 -13.65 1.17 37.83
N THR A 6 -12.34 1.29 37.98
CA THR A 6 -11.45 1.94 37.03
C THR A 6 -11.49 1.20 35.69
N LEU A 7 -11.36 -0.13 35.70
CA LEU A 7 -11.48 -0.95 34.47
C LEU A 7 -12.82 -0.79 33.77
N LYS A 8 -13.92 -0.67 34.52
CA LYS A 8 -15.25 -0.43 33.91
C LYS A 8 -15.30 0.95 33.26
N ALA A 9 -14.80 1.99 33.91
CA ALA A 9 -14.77 3.35 33.37
C ALA A 9 -13.97 3.40 32.05
N VAL A 10 -12.79 2.80 32.04
CA VAL A 10 -11.96 2.70 30.86
C VAL A 10 -12.67 1.96 29.72
N ASN A 11 -13.27 0.80 30.01
CA ASN A 11 -14.02 0.05 29.02
C ASN A 11 -15.23 0.85 28.45
N ASP A 12 -15.87 1.66 29.27
CA ASP A 12 -16.97 2.51 28.81
C ASP A 12 -16.48 3.62 27.89
N VAL A 13 -15.34 4.27 28.19
CA VAL A 13 -14.68 5.22 27.29
C VAL A 13 -14.34 4.58 25.95
N TYR A 14 -13.70 3.40 25.98
CA TYR A 14 -13.34 2.66 24.76
C TYR A 14 -14.56 2.30 23.91
N LYS A 15 -15.66 1.87 24.52
CA LYS A 15 -16.91 1.54 23.81
C LYS A 15 -17.54 2.78 23.20
N ARG A 16 -17.68 3.88 23.98
CA ARG A 16 -18.32 5.11 23.53
C ARG A 16 -17.52 5.78 22.40
N GLY A 17 -16.20 5.87 22.55
CA GLY A 17 -15.29 6.45 21.54
C GLY A 17 -14.98 5.50 20.37
N ARG A 18 -15.46 4.24 20.38
CA ARG A 18 -15.20 3.21 19.36
C ARG A 18 -13.70 2.96 19.11
N PHE A 19 -12.89 3.02 20.16
CA PHE A 19 -11.43 2.93 20.08
C PHE A 19 -10.93 1.64 19.42
N ASN A 20 -11.62 0.51 19.56
CA ASN A 20 -11.26 -0.73 18.86
C ASN A 20 -11.23 -0.56 17.32
N SER A 21 -12.14 0.23 16.76
CA SER A 21 -12.14 0.52 15.32
C SER A 21 -11.01 1.48 14.95
N ILE A 22 -10.69 2.41 15.84
CA ILE A 22 -9.61 3.37 15.68
C ILE A 22 -8.26 2.66 15.71
N ASP A 23 -8.06 1.75 16.64
CA ASP A 23 -6.84 0.94 16.78
C ASP A 23 -6.53 0.15 15.50
N ASN A 24 -7.54 -0.47 14.89
CA ASN A 24 -7.38 -1.15 13.61
C ASN A 24 -6.96 -0.19 12.48
N LYS A 25 -7.51 1.03 12.45
CA LYS A 25 -7.15 2.04 11.47
C LYS A 25 -5.73 2.58 11.68
N ILE A 26 -5.33 2.74 12.94
CA ILE A 26 -3.97 3.15 13.29
C ILE A 26 -2.97 2.08 12.82
N LEU A 27 -3.25 0.80 13.12
CA LEU A 27 -2.41 -0.31 12.68
C LEU A 27 -2.29 -0.37 11.15
N ASP A 28 -3.40 -0.21 10.43
CA ASP A 28 -3.40 -0.18 8.96
C ASP A 28 -2.52 0.95 8.42
N LYS A 29 -2.65 2.17 8.97
CA LYS A 29 -1.82 3.31 8.56
C LYS A 29 -0.36 3.12 8.93
N MET A 30 -0.08 2.64 10.12
CA MET A 30 1.27 2.36 10.59
C MET A 30 1.96 1.32 9.69
N ASN A 31 1.25 0.27 9.25
CA ASN A 31 1.81 -0.70 8.32
C ASN A 31 2.03 -0.13 6.91
N LYS A 32 1.14 0.75 6.43
CA LYS A 32 1.22 1.33 5.09
C LYS A 32 2.24 2.47 4.98
N TYR A 33 2.34 3.30 6.01
CA TYR A 33 3.11 4.54 5.95
C TYR A 33 4.28 4.60 6.94
N GLY A 34 4.38 3.61 7.82
CA GLY A 34 5.37 3.59 8.90
C GLY A 34 5.00 4.45 10.10
N ILE A 35 4.11 5.42 9.93
CA ILE A 35 3.67 6.35 10.97
C ILE A 35 2.17 6.56 10.93
N ALA A 36 1.56 6.76 12.11
CA ALA A 36 0.20 7.26 12.25
C ALA A 36 0.14 8.28 13.37
N ALA A 37 -0.73 9.26 13.27
CA ALA A 37 -0.96 10.26 14.31
C ALA A 37 -2.42 10.26 14.74
N GLU A 38 -2.65 10.38 16.03
CA GLU A 38 -3.95 10.38 16.66
C GLU A 38 -4.10 11.59 17.57
N TYR A 39 -5.16 12.35 17.40
CA TYR A 39 -5.51 13.45 18.30
C TYR A 39 -6.77 13.12 19.07
N LEU A 40 -6.68 13.15 20.39
CA LEU A 40 -7.81 12.96 21.30
C LEU A 40 -8.52 14.29 21.53
N PHE A 41 -9.83 14.27 21.59
CA PHE A 41 -10.63 15.44 21.90
C PHE A 41 -11.94 15.06 22.58
N ILE A 42 -12.55 16.00 23.28
CA ILE A 42 -13.87 15.81 23.87
C ILE A 42 -14.90 16.44 22.93
N ASP A 43 -15.91 15.67 22.56
CA ASP A 43 -16.99 16.14 21.70
C ASP A 43 -18.03 16.96 22.50
N ASN A 44 -19.03 17.51 21.80
CA ASN A 44 -20.11 18.31 22.40
C ASN A 44 -21.01 17.51 23.37
N ASN A 45 -20.84 16.19 23.46
CA ASN A 45 -21.58 15.29 24.33
C ASN A 45 -20.73 14.78 25.50
N ASP A 46 -19.61 15.43 25.77
CA ASP A 46 -18.62 15.04 26.79
C ASP A 46 -18.09 13.59 26.59
N ILE A 47 -17.98 13.15 25.31
CA ILE A 47 -17.41 11.86 24.97
C ILE A 47 -16.01 12.07 24.44
N ILE A 48 -15.05 11.32 24.97
CA ILE A 48 -13.68 11.28 24.44
C ILE A 48 -13.70 10.60 23.07
N GLN A 49 -13.29 11.34 22.06
CA GLN A 49 -13.19 10.92 20.67
C GLN A 49 -11.75 10.97 20.20
N SER A 50 -11.47 10.24 19.13
CA SER A 50 -10.17 10.25 18.50
C SER A 50 -10.29 10.59 17.03
N LYS A 51 -9.42 11.51 16.58
CA LYS A 51 -9.22 11.87 15.18
C LYS A 51 -7.90 11.29 14.71
N ILE A 52 -7.93 10.39 13.73
CA ILE A 52 -6.72 9.93 13.05
C ILE A 52 -6.36 10.95 11.98
N ILE A 53 -5.17 11.54 12.09
CA ILE A 53 -4.63 12.46 11.10
C ILE A 53 -4.00 11.63 9.98
N GLN A 54 -4.28 12.02 8.73
CA GLN A 54 -3.73 11.29 7.59
C GLN A 54 -2.21 11.48 7.51
N PRO A 55 -1.43 10.42 7.25
CA PRO A 55 0.03 10.54 7.23
C PRO A 55 0.56 11.57 6.25
N GLN A 56 -0.09 11.76 5.09
CA GLN A 56 0.29 12.78 4.11
C GLN A 56 0.05 14.21 4.59
N ASP A 57 -0.80 14.39 5.57
CA ASP A 57 -1.17 15.70 6.15
C ASP A 57 -0.50 15.92 7.51
N SER A 58 0.38 15.00 7.93
CA SER A 58 0.98 14.89 9.27
C SER A 58 2.43 15.37 9.27
N TYR A 59 2.73 16.39 10.04
CA TYR A 59 4.07 16.96 10.17
C TYR A 59 4.42 17.14 11.66
N PRO A 60 4.90 16.09 12.34
CA PRO A 60 5.42 16.23 13.70
C PRO A 60 6.71 17.05 13.68
N VAL A 61 6.88 17.96 14.64
CA VAL A 61 8.02 18.86 14.74
C VAL A 61 8.81 18.50 15.99
N PHE A 62 10.07 18.22 15.80
CA PHE A 62 11.02 17.87 16.88
C PHE A 62 12.12 18.92 16.97
N THR A 63 12.73 19.04 18.15
CA THR A 63 13.96 19.81 18.34
C THR A 63 15.16 19.01 17.84
N ASP A 64 16.33 19.65 17.79
CA ASP A 64 17.61 18.96 17.52
C ASP A 64 17.93 17.87 18.56
N SER A 65 17.31 17.93 19.74
CA SER A 65 17.41 16.92 20.81
C SER A 65 16.35 15.81 20.67
N ASN A 66 15.60 15.77 19.57
CA ASN A 66 14.47 14.86 19.33
C ASN A 66 13.28 15.03 20.30
N ASP A 67 13.16 16.17 20.97
CA ASP A 67 11.97 16.46 21.79
C ASP A 67 10.80 16.85 20.89
N TYR A 68 9.65 16.22 21.09
CA TYR A 68 8.44 16.49 20.33
C TYR A 68 7.77 17.78 20.82
N VAL A 69 7.81 18.85 20.01
CA VAL A 69 7.43 20.22 20.42
C VAL A 69 6.04 20.63 19.95
N CYS A 70 5.71 20.34 18.69
CA CYS A 70 4.41 20.63 18.14
C CYS A 70 4.10 19.71 16.97
N PHE A 71 2.84 19.71 16.56
CA PHE A 71 2.39 18.93 15.41
C PHE A 71 1.61 19.81 14.46
N ILE A 72 1.86 19.69 13.17
CA ILE A 72 1.18 20.46 12.13
C ILE A 72 0.37 19.48 11.28
N GLU A 73 -0.93 19.71 11.18
CA GLU A 73 -1.80 19.07 10.21
C GLU A 73 -2.01 20.05 9.05
N HIS A 74 -1.64 19.65 7.84
CA HIS A 74 -1.77 20.50 6.66
C HIS A 74 -2.54 19.78 5.56
N TYR A 75 -3.57 20.44 5.03
CA TYR A 75 -4.26 19.95 3.83
C TYR A 75 -4.72 21.13 2.95
N THR A 76 -4.83 20.87 1.65
CA THR A 76 -5.27 21.86 0.67
C THR A 76 -6.57 21.42 0.03
N ILE A 77 -7.56 22.32 0.00
CA ILE A 77 -8.79 22.08 -0.76
C ILE A 77 -8.55 22.47 -2.20
N GLN A 78 -8.46 21.47 -3.09
CA GLN A 78 -8.12 21.67 -4.51
C GLN A 78 -9.06 22.63 -5.23
N SER A 79 -10.36 22.64 -4.90
CA SER A 79 -11.37 23.49 -5.56
C SER A 79 -11.20 24.97 -5.27
N SER A 80 -10.61 25.34 -4.13
CA SER A 80 -10.45 26.73 -3.70
C SER A 80 -8.99 27.18 -3.63
N SER A 81 -8.03 26.26 -3.79
CA SER A 81 -6.60 26.49 -3.59
C SER A 81 -6.26 27.05 -2.20
N ILE A 82 -7.16 26.83 -1.22
CA ILE A 82 -6.93 27.27 0.16
C ILE A 82 -6.26 26.12 0.91
N SER A 83 -5.13 26.45 1.53
CA SER A 83 -4.40 25.56 2.42
C SER A 83 -4.73 25.87 3.86
N TYR A 84 -5.05 24.84 4.61
CA TYR A 84 -5.36 24.91 6.04
C TYR A 84 -4.23 24.26 6.82
N TYR A 85 -3.85 24.92 7.92
CA TYR A 85 -2.82 24.47 8.84
C TYR A 85 -3.41 24.46 10.24
N THR A 86 -3.46 23.31 10.87
CA THR A 86 -3.80 23.18 12.28
C THR A 86 -2.54 22.84 13.05
N VAL A 87 -2.11 23.75 13.92
CA VAL A 87 -0.90 23.58 14.72
C VAL A 87 -1.30 23.22 16.14
N TYR A 88 -0.91 22.03 16.57
CA TYR A 88 -1.16 21.54 17.91
C TYR A 88 0.07 21.80 18.78
N TYR A 89 -0.11 22.60 19.82
CA TYR A 89 0.85 22.79 20.90
C TYR A 89 0.36 22.08 22.17
N PRO A 90 1.21 21.89 23.18
CA PRO A 90 0.78 21.23 24.41
C PRO A 90 -0.39 21.94 25.11
N ASP A 91 -0.49 23.25 25.00
CA ASP A 91 -1.45 24.13 25.72
C ASP A 91 -2.58 24.67 24.82
N ARG A 92 -2.37 24.75 23.51
CA ARG A 92 -3.30 25.35 22.57
C ARG A 92 -3.26 24.70 21.20
N VAL A 93 -4.34 24.90 20.44
CA VAL A 93 -4.45 24.54 19.03
C VAL A 93 -4.72 25.80 18.23
N GLU A 94 -3.92 26.07 17.22
CA GLU A 94 -4.04 27.21 16.33
C GLU A 94 -4.47 26.74 14.93
N VAL A 95 -5.49 27.39 14.38
CA VAL A 95 -5.97 27.12 13.01
C VAL A 95 -5.61 28.31 12.13
N TRP A 96 -4.85 28.04 11.10
CA TRP A 96 -4.35 28.99 10.11
C TRP A 96 -4.85 28.64 8.73
N ASP A 97 -5.00 29.62 7.86
CA ASP A 97 -5.16 29.41 6.42
C ASP A 97 -4.33 30.43 5.61
N ASN A 98 -4.17 30.14 4.33
CA ASN A 98 -3.47 31.03 3.40
C ASN A 98 -4.43 31.97 2.63
N ASN A 99 -5.72 31.91 2.88
CA ASN A 99 -6.76 32.70 2.20
C ASN A 99 -6.64 32.70 0.66
N GLY A 100 -6.09 31.60 0.10
CA GLY A 100 -5.80 31.45 -1.34
C GLY A 100 -4.57 32.20 -1.87
N GLY A 101 -3.75 32.79 -0.97
CA GLY A 101 -2.52 33.53 -1.30
C GLY A 101 -1.27 32.92 -0.66
N ASN A 102 -0.19 33.70 -0.62
CA ASN A 102 1.09 33.26 -0.04
C ASN A 102 1.25 33.59 1.46
N GLY A 103 0.31 34.30 2.07
CA GLY A 103 0.35 34.66 3.49
C GLY A 103 -0.39 33.65 4.35
N LEU A 104 0.05 33.49 5.60
CA LEU A 104 -0.66 32.71 6.60
C LEU A 104 -1.41 33.63 7.56
N TYR A 105 -2.68 33.33 7.80
CA TYR A 105 -3.57 34.13 8.66
C TYR A 105 -4.15 33.25 9.75
N LEU A 106 -3.95 33.64 11.00
CA LEU A 106 -4.56 32.97 12.15
C LEU A 106 -6.08 33.19 12.13
N LYS A 107 -6.85 32.12 12.11
CA LYS A 107 -8.32 32.16 12.15
C LYS A 107 -8.86 31.96 13.56
N ASN A 108 -8.40 30.95 14.24
CA ASN A 108 -8.88 30.56 15.55
C ASN A 108 -7.76 30.04 16.43
N THR A 109 -7.94 30.21 17.73
CA THR A 109 -7.10 29.59 18.76
C THR A 109 -7.99 28.94 19.79
N TYR A 110 -7.73 27.67 20.11
CA TYR A 110 -8.47 26.92 21.12
C TYR A 110 -7.51 26.43 22.22
N LYS A 111 -8.05 26.28 23.42
CA LYS A 111 -7.30 25.60 24.48
C LYS A 111 -7.16 24.11 24.13
N ASN A 112 -5.95 23.60 24.19
CA ASN A 112 -5.70 22.17 24.05
C ASN A 112 -5.85 21.49 25.42
N LEU A 113 -6.72 20.49 25.51
CA LEU A 113 -6.95 19.73 26.74
C LEU A 113 -6.22 18.38 26.71
N SER A 114 -5.86 17.89 25.53
CA SER A 114 -5.31 16.55 25.32
C SER A 114 -3.81 16.54 25.01
N GLY A 115 -3.16 17.71 24.99
CA GLY A 115 -1.74 17.78 24.64
C GLY A 115 -1.46 17.56 23.15
N LEU A 116 -0.27 17.09 22.83
CA LEU A 116 0.15 16.85 21.45
C LEU A 116 -0.48 15.57 20.89
N PRO A 117 -0.73 15.49 19.57
CA PRO A 117 -1.17 14.25 18.93
C PRO A 117 -0.22 13.09 19.25
N VAL A 118 -0.79 11.92 19.57
CA VAL A 118 -0.04 10.70 19.83
C VAL A 118 0.54 10.19 18.53
N LEU A 119 1.82 9.86 18.52
CA LEU A 119 2.52 9.28 17.38
C LEU A 119 2.70 7.78 17.57
N TYR A 120 2.34 7.04 16.53
CA TYR A 120 2.58 5.60 16.41
C TYR A 120 3.62 5.40 15.33
N ILE A 121 4.85 5.08 15.70
CA ILE A 121 5.99 4.95 14.79
C ILE A 121 6.38 3.49 14.71
N LYS A 122 6.38 2.93 13.51
CA LYS A 122 6.78 1.56 13.24
C LYS A 122 8.19 1.51 12.72
N GLN A 123 9.07 0.83 13.41
CA GLN A 123 10.48 0.74 13.09
C GLN A 123 11.16 2.12 13.07
N GLU A 124 11.97 2.35 14.05
CA GLU A 124 12.86 3.50 14.06
C GLU A 124 13.89 3.33 12.94
N ASN A 125 14.06 4.36 12.14
CA ASN A 125 15.14 4.42 11.19
C ASN A 125 16.45 4.66 11.95
N GLU A 126 17.54 3.98 11.60
CA GLU A 126 18.84 4.19 12.24
C GLU A 126 19.34 5.64 12.10
N GLU A 127 18.94 6.32 11.00
CA GLU A 127 19.33 7.70 10.71
C GLU A 127 18.35 8.73 11.32
N ASP A 128 17.08 8.38 11.45
CA ASP A 128 16.03 9.27 11.95
C ASP A 128 14.99 8.50 12.76
N ILE A 129 15.09 8.58 14.08
CA ILE A 129 14.17 7.93 15.03
C ILE A 129 12.75 8.50 14.98
N THR A 130 12.56 9.64 14.32
CA THR A 130 11.26 10.32 14.21
C THR A 130 10.43 9.81 13.03
N GLN A 131 11.04 9.05 12.12
CA GLN A 131 10.40 8.49 10.94
C GLN A 131 10.24 6.97 11.07
N GLY A 132 8.99 6.52 10.89
CA GLY A 132 8.69 5.10 10.82
C GLY A 132 8.95 4.54 9.41
N ARG A 133 9.14 3.21 9.34
CA ARG A 133 9.33 2.50 8.09
C ARG A 133 8.09 1.74 7.68
N SER A 134 7.64 1.94 6.44
CA SER A 134 6.51 1.23 5.85
C SER A 134 6.87 -0.22 5.51
N ASP A 135 5.93 -1.15 5.72
CA ASP A 135 6.07 -2.51 5.20
C ASP A 135 6.19 -2.55 3.67
N LEU A 136 5.62 -1.57 2.97
CA LEU A 136 5.64 -1.51 1.51
C LEU A 136 7.05 -1.31 0.95
N GLU A 137 7.95 -0.67 1.69
CA GLU A 137 9.32 -0.40 1.25
C GLU A 137 10.10 -1.67 0.94
N ASP A 138 9.82 -2.75 1.66
CA ASP A 138 10.52 -4.01 1.49
C ASP A 138 10.15 -4.74 0.19
N TYR A 139 8.93 -4.54 -0.33
CA TYR A 139 8.45 -5.31 -1.48
C TYR A 139 7.98 -4.50 -2.69
N VAL A 140 7.99 -3.16 -2.65
CA VAL A 140 7.65 -2.32 -3.80
C VAL A 140 8.44 -2.73 -5.05
N ASN A 141 9.76 -2.89 -4.92
CA ASN A 141 10.61 -3.29 -6.04
C ASN A 141 10.26 -4.66 -6.64
N LEU A 142 9.73 -5.59 -5.82
CA LEU A 142 9.28 -6.90 -6.30
C LEU A 142 7.95 -6.79 -7.04
N VAL A 143 7.03 -5.99 -6.50
CA VAL A 143 5.73 -5.71 -7.15
C VAL A 143 5.96 -5.06 -8.51
N ASP A 144 6.82 -4.05 -8.60
CA ASP A 144 7.18 -3.40 -9.87
C ASP A 144 7.72 -4.40 -10.90
N LYS A 145 8.61 -5.31 -10.48
CA LYS A 145 9.12 -6.37 -11.37
C LYS A 145 8.02 -7.34 -11.81
N MET A 146 7.08 -7.66 -10.93
CA MET A 146 5.94 -8.52 -11.30
C MET A 146 5.02 -7.82 -12.29
N GLU A 147 4.73 -6.54 -12.09
CA GLU A 147 3.93 -5.73 -13.00
C GLU A 147 4.61 -5.60 -14.36
N GLU A 148 5.92 -5.33 -14.39
CA GLU A 148 6.71 -5.27 -15.61
C GLU A 148 6.67 -6.61 -16.37
N LEU A 149 6.84 -7.72 -15.66
CA LEU A 149 6.79 -9.07 -16.24
C LEU A 149 5.43 -9.34 -16.88
N LEU A 150 4.33 -9.04 -16.16
CA LEU A 150 2.96 -9.23 -16.65
C LEU A 150 2.65 -8.31 -17.83
N SER A 151 3.10 -7.06 -17.80
CA SER A 151 2.91 -6.12 -18.89
C SER A 151 3.63 -6.57 -20.16
N LYS A 152 4.90 -6.97 -20.03
CA LYS A 152 5.69 -7.51 -21.16
C LYS A 152 5.09 -8.80 -21.71
N TYR A 153 4.53 -9.64 -20.83
CA TYR A 153 3.83 -10.84 -21.25
C TYR A 153 2.59 -10.51 -22.06
N HIS A 154 1.77 -9.59 -21.57
CA HIS A 154 0.57 -9.13 -22.25
C HIS A 154 0.90 -8.58 -23.64
N ASP A 155 1.87 -7.69 -23.75
CA ASP A 155 2.29 -7.12 -25.02
C ASP A 155 2.83 -8.18 -25.99
N SER A 156 3.59 -9.13 -25.47
CA SER A 156 4.10 -10.26 -26.25
C SER A 156 2.97 -11.13 -26.76
N PHE A 157 1.98 -11.43 -25.93
CA PHE A 157 0.83 -12.22 -26.32
C PHE A 157 0.12 -11.63 -27.54
N TYR A 158 -0.14 -10.33 -27.56
CA TYR A 158 -0.75 -9.65 -28.71
C TYR A 158 0.13 -9.64 -29.95
N LYS A 159 1.45 -9.50 -29.80
CA LYS A 159 2.39 -9.60 -30.94
C LYS A 159 2.42 -11.00 -31.53
N PHE A 160 2.32 -12.04 -30.70
CA PHE A 160 2.33 -13.43 -31.16
C PHE A 160 0.99 -13.92 -31.72
N LEU A 161 -0.11 -13.23 -31.42
CA LEU A 161 -1.40 -13.50 -32.06
C LEU A 161 -1.42 -13.11 -33.54
N ASN A 162 -0.50 -12.28 -33.99
CA ASN A 162 -0.35 -11.90 -35.39
C ASN A 162 0.79 -12.69 -36.04
N PRO A 163 0.50 -13.86 -36.64
CA PRO A 163 1.53 -14.67 -37.28
C PRO A 163 2.12 -13.91 -38.48
N ILE A 164 3.42 -14.06 -38.67
CA ILE A 164 4.11 -13.53 -39.84
C ILE A 164 3.93 -14.50 -41.00
N PRO A 165 3.21 -14.13 -42.04
CA PRO A 165 3.09 -14.96 -43.24
C PRO A 165 4.43 -14.98 -44.00
N VAL A 166 4.96 -16.16 -44.22
CA VAL A 166 6.19 -16.35 -44.95
C VAL A 166 5.85 -17.18 -46.22
N THR A 167 6.18 -16.66 -47.41
CA THR A 167 6.06 -17.36 -48.67
C THR A 167 7.42 -17.69 -49.24
N LYS A 168 7.62 -18.89 -49.75
CA LYS A 168 8.80 -19.31 -50.49
C LYS A 168 8.38 -19.72 -51.92
N GLY A 169 9.12 -19.26 -52.91
CA GLY A 169 8.93 -19.63 -54.31
C GLY A 169 7.92 -18.74 -55.07
N THR A 170 7.00 -18.05 -54.40
CA THR A 170 6.03 -17.16 -55.05
C THR A 170 6.22 -15.73 -54.50
N LYS A 171 6.14 -14.73 -55.40
CA LYS A 171 6.12 -13.31 -55.01
C LYS A 171 4.68 -12.87 -54.73
N LEU A 172 4.44 -12.38 -53.52
CA LEU A 172 3.17 -11.73 -53.21
C LEU A 172 3.11 -10.34 -53.84
N ASN A 173 1.91 -9.86 -54.09
CA ASN A 173 1.71 -8.47 -54.50
C ASN A 173 2.31 -7.52 -53.47
N ILE A 174 3.06 -6.55 -53.95
CA ILE A 174 3.80 -5.59 -53.08
C ILE A 174 2.87 -4.38 -52.88
N ASP A 175 2.67 -3.99 -51.62
CA ASP A 175 1.98 -2.75 -51.29
C ASP A 175 2.83 -1.52 -51.67
N SER A 176 2.24 -0.32 -51.57
CA SER A 176 2.93 0.96 -51.86
C SER A 176 4.14 1.23 -50.96
N LYS A 177 4.37 0.43 -49.92
CA LYS A 177 5.50 0.51 -48.97
C LYS A 177 6.55 -0.56 -49.21
N GLY A 178 6.38 -1.40 -50.26
CA GLY A 178 7.35 -2.46 -50.59
C GLY A 178 7.20 -3.76 -49.80
N ASN A 179 6.15 -3.89 -48.99
CA ASN A 179 5.87 -5.13 -48.25
C ASN A 179 4.96 -6.05 -49.05
N GLY A 180 5.25 -7.36 -49.07
CA GLY A 180 4.35 -8.37 -49.60
C GLY A 180 3.05 -8.35 -48.79
N ALA A 181 1.91 -8.07 -49.42
CA ALA A 181 0.60 -8.05 -48.79
C ALA A 181 -0.25 -9.20 -49.26
N ILE A 182 -0.90 -9.89 -48.35
CA ILE A 182 -2.01 -10.79 -48.64
C ILE A 182 -3.28 -9.95 -48.64
N ASP A 183 -4.07 -10.07 -49.70
CA ASP A 183 -5.34 -9.36 -49.77
C ASP A 183 -6.22 -9.73 -48.58
N LYS A 184 -6.73 -8.71 -47.88
CA LYS A 184 -7.60 -8.90 -46.69
C LYS A 184 -8.87 -9.69 -46.99
N ASN A 185 -9.27 -9.77 -48.26
CA ASN A 185 -10.43 -10.54 -48.72
C ASN A 185 -10.14 -12.05 -48.81
N ILE A 186 -8.90 -12.49 -48.62
CA ILE A 186 -8.50 -13.91 -48.67
C ILE A 186 -8.69 -14.59 -47.31
N VAL A 187 -8.99 -13.84 -46.24
CA VAL A 187 -9.24 -14.45 -44.92
C VAL A 187 -10.44 -15.40 -45.00
N GLY A 188 -10.17 -16.69 -44.84
CA GLY A 188 -11.16 -17.76 -44.92
C GLY A 188 -11.24 -18.44 -46.29
N ASN A 189 -10.47 -18.01 -47.32
CA ASN A 189 -10.37 -18.63 -48.63
C ASN A 189 -9.07 -19.41 -48.81
N CYS A 190 -9.07 -20.39 -49.72
CA CYS A 190 -7.87 -21.16 -50.09
C CYS A 190 -6.88 -20.28 -50.86
N LEU A 191 -5.61 -20.29 -50.45
CA LEU A 191 -4.52 -19.66 -51.20
C LEU A 191 -3.99 -20.72 -52.23
N GLN A 192 -4.07 -20.39 -53.51
CA GLN A 192 -3.48 -21.24 -54.54
C GLN A 192 -2.02 -20.80 -54.74
N LEU A 193 -1.09 -21.72 -54.58
CA LEU A 193 0.35 -21.51 -54.76
C LEU A 193 0.83 -22.23 -55.99
N ASP A 194 1.89 -21.69 -56.65
CA ASP A 194 2.56 -22.35 -57.77
C ASP A 194 3.29 -23.61 -57.30
N ASP A 195 3.51 -24.56 -58.26
CA ASP A 195 4.22 -25.79 -57.99
C ASP A 195 5.62 -25.52 -57.38
N GLY A 196 5.88 -26.15 -56.23
CA GLY A 196 7.13 -25.97 -55.48
C GLY A 196 7.16 -24.76 -54.51
N SER A 197 6.09 -24.02 -54.45
CA SER A 197 5.93 -22.91 -53.48
C SER A 197 5.34 -23.38 -52.16
N SER A 198 5.74 -22.75 -51.06
CA SER A 198 5.13 -22.98 -49.73
C SER A 198 4.72 -21.69 -49.05
N PHE A 199 3.66 -21.79 -48.30
CA PHE A 199 3.13 -20.72 -47.43
C PHE A 199 3.12 -21.24 -46.00
N GLU A 200 3.82 -20.55 -45.12
CA GLU A 200 3.85 -20.87 -43.69
C GLU A 200 3.47 -19.64 -42.88
N LEU A 201 2.67 -19.85 -41.86
CA LEU A 201 2.45 -18.87 -40.82
C LEU A 201 3.49 -19.11 -39.71
N VAL A 202 4.50 -18.28 -39.65
CA VAL A 202 5.52 -18.37 -38.61
C VAL A 202 4.97 -17.71 -37.35
N LEU A 203 4.63 -18.55 -36.38
CA LEU A 203 4.32 -18.15 -35.02
C LEU A 203 5.60 -18.17 -34.22
N SER A 204 5.96 -17.07 -33.59
CA SER A 204 7.02 -17.09 -32.60
C SER A 204 6.54 -17.92 -31.40
N LYS A 205 7.31 -18.91 -31.03
CA LYS A 205 7.00 -19.73 -29.84
C LYS A 205 7.43 -18.95 -28.60
N MET A 206 6.45 -18.49 -27.84
CA MET A 206 6.71 -17.89 -26.53
C MET A 206 7.00 -19.00 -25.51
N ASP A 207 8.06 -18.83 -24.75
CA ASP A 207 8.37 -19.75 -23.65
C ASP A 207 7.51 -19.42 -22.42
N ILE A 208 6.30 -19.98 -22.42
CA ILE A 208 5.33 -19.83 -21.34
C ILE A 208 5.85 -20.46 -20.03
N ASN A 209 6.69 -21.50 -20.13
CA ASN A 209 7.18 -22.20 -18.95
C ASN A 209 8.20 -21.34 -18.19
N SER A 210 9.16 -20.75 -18.87
CA SER A 210 10.12 -19.81 -18.25
C SER A 210 9.41 -18.63 -17.61
N LEU A 211 8.36 -18.12 -18.23
CA LEU A 211 7.57 -17.03 -17.66
C LEU A 211 6.84 -17.44 -16.39
N LYS A 212 6.19 -18.61 -16.40
CA LYS A 212 5.51 -19.16 -15.21
C LYS A 212 6.49 -19.38 -14.06
N GLU A 213 7.67 -19.90 -14.33
CA GLU A 213 8.70 -20.12 -13.31
C GLU A 213 9.21 -18.78 -12.75
N MET A 214 9.45 -17.79 -13.61
CA MET A 214 9.87 -16.45 -13.16
C MET A 214 8.81 -15.78 -12.29
N TYR A 215 7.54 -15.83 -12.71
CA TYR A 215 6.43 -15.32 -11.90
C TYR A 215 6.35 -16.01 -10.54
N LYS A 216 6.50 -17.34 -10.53
CA LYS A 216 6.47 -18.14 -9.30
C LYS A 216 7.63 -17.78 -8.35
N ILE A 217 8.83 -17.55 -8.88
CA ILE A 217 9.99 -17.11 -8.09
C ILE A 217 9.70 -15.74 -7.45
N LEU A 218 9.23 -14.77 -8.23
CA LEU A 218 8.90 -13.44 -7.71
C LEU A 218 7.79 -13.49 -6.67
N MET A 219 6.75 -14.29 -6.91
CA MET A 219 5.64 -14.49 -5.97
C MET A 219 6.11 -15.12 -4.65
N ASN A 220 6.93 -16.18 -4.72
CA ASN A 220 7.48 -16.79 -3.52
C ASN A 220 8.36 -15.80 -2.75
N SER A 221 9.22 -15.06 -3.44
CA SER A 221 10.03 -14.01 -2.80
C SER A 221 9.18 -12.94 -2.12
N LEU A 222 8.07 -12.54 -2.74
CA LEU A 222 7.12 -11.60 -2.14
C LEU A 222 6.48 -12.18 -0.86
N LEU A 223 6.06 -13.44 -0.91
CA LEU A 223 5.47 -14.13 0.25
C LEU A 223 6.49 -14.28 1.39
N ASP A 224 7.73 -14.61 1.08
CA ASP A 224 8.80 -14.78 2.07
C ASP A 224 9.13 -13.44 2.75
N ILE A 225 9.32 -12.36 1.98
CA ILE A 225 9.62 -11.02 2.54
C ILE A 225 8.43 -10.47 3.32
N SER A 226 7.20 -10.64 2.81
CA SER A 226 6.00 -10.20 3.51
C SER A 226 5.64 -11.06 4.72
N MET A 227 6.36 -12.20 4.94
CA MET A 227 6.07 -13.21 5.96
C MET A 227 4.64 -13.76 5.85
N THR A 228 4.12 -13.86 4.62
CA THR A 228 2.77 -14.37 4.34
C THR A 228 2.83 -15.85 3.99
N PRO A 229 2.03 -16.72 4.64
CA PRO A 229 2.08 -18.15 4.35
C PRO A 229 1.58 -18.44 2.92
N SER A 230 2.35 -19.22 2.17
CA SER A 230 2.07 -19.56 0.76
C SER A 230 0.74 -20.30 0.54
N ILE A 231 0.22 -20.98 1.56
CA ILE A 231 -1.05 -21.71 1.50
C ILE A 231 -2.23 -20.77 1.22
N ALA A 232 -2.19 -19.56 1.76
CA ALA A 232 -3.26 -18.59 1.59
C ALA A 232 -3.44 -18.14 0.14
N MET A 233 -2.38 -18.22 -0.68
CA MET A 233 -2.35 -17.69 -2.04
C MET A 233 -2.34 -18.75 -3.14
N ASN A 234 -1.73 -19.90 -2.91
CA ASN A 234 -1.50 -20.88 -3.99
C ASN A 234 -2.61 -21.92 -4.17
N GLY A 235 -3.58 -22.02 -3.26
CA GLY A 235 -4.72 -22.96 -3.39
C GLY A 235 -4.39 -24.45 -3.63
N SER A 236 -3.11 -24.79 -3.74
CA SER A 236 -2.63 -26.08 -4.21
C SER A 236 -2.38 -27.10 -3.10
N SER A 237 -2.35 -26.70 -1.87
CA SER A 237 -2.29 -27.62 -0.73
C SER A 237 -3.63 -27.62 -0.02
N ASN A 238 -4.35 -28.73 -0.09
CA ASN A 238 -5.58 -28.91 0.64
C ASN A 238 -5.26 -28.83 2.15
N PRO A 239 -5.66 -27.77 2.88
CA PRO A 239 -5.32 -27.61 4.30
C PRO A 239 -5.83 -28.78 5.15
N ALA A 240 -6.84 -29.49 4.66
CA ALA A 240 -7.45 -30.63 5.36
C ALA A 240 -6.49 -31.80 5.59
N ASN A 241 -5.38 -31.88 4.86
CA ASN A 241 -4.39 -32.95 4.97
C ASN A 241 -3.11 -32.56 5.73
N LEU A 242 -3.04 -31.34 6.26
CA LEU A 242 -1.89 -30.89 7.04
C LEU A 242 -2.12 -31.17 8.52
N ALA A 243 -1.11 -31.76 9.17
CA ALA A 243 -1.11 -31.90 10.61
C ALA A 243 -1.12 -30.51 11.28
N GLU A 244 -1.79 -30.37 12.43
CA GLU A 244 -1.88 -29.13 13.21
C GLU A 244 -0.51 -28.50 13.44
N GLU A 245 0.50 -29.32 13.72
CA GLU A 245 1.88 -28.86 13.95
C GLU A 245 2.48 -28.17 12.70
N SER A 246 2.21 -28.71 11.52
CA SER A 246 2.66 -28.12 10.25
C SER A 246 2.00 -26.77 9.99
N ILE A 247 0.71 -26.64 10.30
CA ILE A 247 -0.02 -25.39 10.21
C ILE A 247 0.56 -24.36 11.17
N ARG A 248 0.82 -24.73 12.42
CA ARG A 248 1.44 -23.86 13.42
C ARG A 248 2.81 -23.35 12.96
N MET A 249 3.66 -24.24 12.40
CA MET A 249 4.96 -23.86 11.87
C MET A 249 4.85 -22.83 10.73
N MET A 250 3.90 -23.02 9.82
CA MET A 250 3.68 -22.08 8.70
C MET A 250 3.24 -20.68 9.15
N TYR A 251 2.52 -20.57 10.26
CA TYR A 251 2.07 -19.30 10.80
C TYR A 251 3.05 -18.66 11.80
N THR A 252 4.19 -19.29 12.07
CA THR A 252 5.18 -18.76 13.01
C THR A 252 5.70 -17.37 12.60
N LEU A 253 6.08 -17.19 11.34
CA LEU A 253 6.57 -15.91 10.82
C LEU A 253 5.51 -14.81 10.81
N PRO A 254 4.27 -15.06 10.31
CA PRO A 254 3.17 -14.09 10.43
C PRO A 254 2.86 -13.67 11.86
N VAL A 255 2.87 -14.61 12.81
CA VAL A 255 2.65 -14.34 14.24
C VAL A 255 3.79 -13.48 14.80
N LEU A 256 5.04 -13.77 14.44
CA LEU A 256 6.18 -12.96 14.85
C LEU A 256 6.05 -11.53 14.34
N LYS A 257 5.73 -11.33 13.05
CA LYS A 257 5.50 -10.02 12.46
C LYS A 257 4.36 -9.27 13.17
N GLY A 258 3.26 -9.97 13.46
CA GLY A 258 2.14 -9.41 14.22
C GLY A 258 2.54 -8.97 15.62
N SER A 259 3.38 -9.76 16.31
CA SER A 259 3.90 -9.44 17.65
C SER A 259 4.80 -8.19 17.62
N MET A 260 5.65 -8.05 16.61
CA MET A 260 6.48 -6.85 16.43
C MET A 260 5.62 -5.61 16.19
N SER A 261 4.62 -5.70 15.32
CA SER A 261 3.69 -4.60 15.06
C SER A 261 2.88 -4.22 16.31
N ALA A 262 2.50 -5.20 17.13
CA ALA A 262 1.81 -4.96 18.39
C ALA A 262 2.68 -4.21 19.40
N GLU A 263 4.00 -4.45 19.40
CA GLU A 263 4.92 -3.74 20.29
C GLU A 263 5.02 -2.25 19.98
N TYR A 264 5.08 -1.90 18.70
CA TYR A 264 5.03 -0.49 18.25
C TYR A 264 3.71 0.18 18.61
N LEU A 265 2.58 -0.53 18.48
CA LEU A 265 1.27 -0.02 18.92
C LEU A 265 1.23 0.26 20.43
N LYS A 266 1.81 -0.62 21.25
CA LYS A 266 1.84 -0.44 22.70
C LYS A 266 2.57 0.84 23.11
N GLN A 267 3.66 1.21 22.43
CA GLN A 267 4.37 2.46 22.72
C GLN A 267 3.45 3.67 22.53
N GLY A 268 2.68 3.71 21.43
CA GLY A 268 1.68 4.75 21.22
C GLY A 268 0.54 4.70 22.24
N TYR A 269 0.12 3.50 22.67
CA TYR A 269 -0.91 3.37 23.71
C TYR A 269 -0.45 3.93 25.05
N TYR A 270 0.79 3.77 25.44
CA TYR A 270 1.29 4.41 26.66
C TYR A 270 1.13 5.92 26.60
N SER A 271 1.53 6.57 25.48
CA SER A 271 1.33 8.01 25.30
C SER A 271 -0.15 8.40 25.27
N ARG A 272 -1.03 7.55 24.68
CA ARG A 272 -2.49 7.77 24.71
C ARG A 272 -3.06 7.75 26.13
N TRP A 273 -2.55 6.88 27.00
CA TRP A 273 -3.03 6.74 28.38
C TRP A 273 -2.53 7.85 29.31
N GLU A 274 -1.45 8.53 28.93
CA GLU A 274 -0.92 9.66 29.68
C GLU A 274 -1.74 10.96 29.42
N GLN A 275 -2.49 11.02 28.35
CA GLN A 275 -3.36 12.15 27.98
C GLN A 275 -4.74 12.04 28.62
#